data_eeff9468000e731e11bd77e887872edb
#
_entry.id   eeff9468000e731e11bd77e887872edb
#
_cell.length_a   1.000
_cell.length_b   1.000
_cell.length_c   1.000
_cell.angle_alpha   90.00
_cell.angle_beta   90.00
_cell.angle_gamma   90.00
#
_symmetry.space_group_name_H-M   'P 1'
#
loop_
_entity.id
_entity.type
_entity.pdbx_description
1 polymer ?
#
loop_
_entity_poly.entity_id
_entity_poly.type
_entity_poly.pdbx_seq_one_letter_code
_entity_poly.pdbx_strand_id
1 'polypeptide(L)'
;MQIAEDKIKYGTSSNGQTNDFVLSLNEHKQKRKINDFVNKVVQGDCLEVMQSIPNKSIDMILCDLPYGTTQNKWDSVIDLQKLWAEYERIIKDNGAIVLTSQGIFTAKLILSNEKLFKYKITWIKSKSTNFLNAKKQPLRKHEDICIFYKKQPTYNPQMTVGEPYDKGIRKDQYTGSYGDFKPKHVKSNGERYPNDIVFFEEQNVDDFV
;
A
#
# COMPACT_ATOMS: atom_id res chain seq x y z
N MET A 1 1.36 28.14 -25.09
CA MET A 1 2.23 26.94 -25.24
C MET A 1 1.35 25.72 -25.02
N GLN A 2 0.99 25.08 -26.11
CA GLN A 2 -0.02 24.02 -26.17
C GLN A 2 0.65 22.70 -25.76
N ILE A 3 0.18 22.08 -24.68
CA ILE A 3 0.67 20.77 -24.24
C ILE A 3 -0.10 19.73 -25.04
N ALA A 4 0.63 18.98 -25.85
CA ALA A 4 0.08 17.89 -26.65
C ALA A 4 -0.41 16.75 -25.74
N GLU A 5 -1.67 16.36 -25.92
CA GLU A 5 -2.25 15.16 -25.32
C GLU A 5 -1.67 13.90 -25.99
N ASP A 6 -0.78 13.22 -25.30
CA ASP A 6 -0.39 11.86 -25.70
C ASP A 6 -1.54 10.89 -25.36
N LYS A 7 -2.35 10.59 -26.37
CA LYS A 7 -3.37 9.54 -26.30
C LYS A 7 -2.71 8.17 -26.25
N ILE A 8 -2.67 7.57 -25.06
CA ILE A 8 -2.41 6.12 -24.94
C ILE A 8 -3.64 5.39 -25.51
N LYS A 9 -3.50 4.86 -26.71
CA LYS A 9 -4.51 3.99 -27.34
C LYS A 9 -4.41 2.61 -26.72
N TYR A 10 -5.31 2.29 -25.81
CA TYR A 10 -5.66 0.90 -25.54
C TYR A 10 -6.59 0.41 -26.65
N GLY A 11 -6.33 -0.81 -27.16
CA GLY A 11 -6.94 -1.37 -28.34
C GLY A 11 -8.47 -1.26 -28.36
N THR A 12 -9.00 -0.70 -29.41
CA THR A 12 -10.43 -0.74 -29.73
C THR A 12 -10.77 -2.14 -30.23
N SER A 13 -11.62 -2.85 -29.49
CA SER A 13 -12.38 -3.96 -30.04
C SER A 13 -13.23 -3.46 -31.18
N SER A 14 -13.29 -4.19 -32.30
CA SER A 14 -13.98 -3.85 -33.55
C SER A 14 -15.50 -3.79 -33.49
N ASN A 15 -16.12 -3.76 -32.34
CA ASN A 15 -17.57 -3.65 -32.16
C ASN A 15 -17.87 -2.49 -31.21
N GLY A 16 -18.07 -1.33 -31.74
CA GLY A 16 -18.58 -0.06 -31.21
C GLY A 16 -19.28 0.04 -29.84
N GLN A 17 -18.99 -0.85 -28.90
CA GLN A 17 -19.41 -0.78 -27.50
C GLN A 17 -18.31 -0.11 -26.69
N THR A 18 -18.56 1.12 -26.25
CA THR A 18 -17.80 1.79 -25.21
C THR A 18 -17.83 0.89 -23.97
N ASN A 19 -16.65 0.44 -23.54
CA ASN A 19 -16.55 -0.32 -22.28
C ASN A 19 -17.10 0.53 -21.13
N ASP A 20 -18.23 0.15 -20.55
CA ASP A 20 -18.87 0.75 -19.36
C ASP A 20 -17.97 0.78 -18.11
N PHE A 21 -16.74 0.29 -18.22
CA PHE A 21 -15.76 0.21 -17.14
C PHE A 21 -14.91 1.48 -16.95
N VAL A 22 -14.86 2.38 -17.94
CA VAL A 22 -14.04 3.60 -17.87
C VAL A 22 -14.92 4.83 -17.74
N LEU A 23 -14.74 5.59 -16.66
CA LEU A 23 -15.43 6.86 -16.41
C LEU A 23 -14.56 8.03 -16.89
N SER A 24 -15.15 9.01 -17.60
CA SER A 24 -14.43 10.18 -18.14
C SER A 24 -14.28 11.31 -17.11
N LEU A 25 -13.23 12.11 -17.24
CA LEU A 25 -12.89 13.25 -16.35
C LEU A 25 -14.00 14.29 -16.19
N ASN A 26 -14.81 14.52 -17.23
CA ASN A 26 -15.83 15.58 -17.23
C ASN A 26 -17.00 15.32 -16.27
N GLU A 27 -17.12 14.08 -15.77
CA GLU A 27 -18.19 13.67 -14.87
C GLU A 27 -17.81 13.71 -13.39
N HIS A 28 -16.57 14.07 -13.03
CA HIS A 28 -16.08 14.01 -11.65
C HIS A 28 -16.56 15.14 -10.74
N LYS A 29 -17.13 16.21 -11.30
CA LYS A 29 -17.59 17.40 -10.51
C LYS A 29 -18.84 17.15 -9.67
N GLN A 30 -19.57 16.05 -9.88
CA GLN A 30 -20.75 15.70 -9.09
C GLN A 30 -20.38 14.70 -7.99
N LYS A 31 -20.92 14.88 -6.76
CA LYS A 31 -20.81 13.89 -5.69
C LYS A 31 -21.52 12.61 -6.13
N ARG A 32 -20.77 11.54 -6.29
CA ARG A 32 -21.26 10.23 -6.73
C ARG A 32 -21.54 9.32 -5.53
N LYS A 33 -22.33 8.28 -5.75
CA LYS A 33 -22.50 7.19 -4.76
C LYS A 33 -21.30 6.25 -4.89
N ILE A 34 -20.93 5.59 -3.79
CA ILE A 34 -19.79 4.65 -3.81
C ILE A 34 -19.98 3.53 -4.84
N ASN A 35 -21.20 3.08 -5.05
CA ASN A 35 -21.52 2.05 -6.03
C ASN A 35 -21.17 2.44 -7.48
N ASP A 36 -21.05 3.74 -7.78
CA ASP A 36 -20.67 4.22 -9.11
C ASP A 36 -19.19 3.92 -9.42
N PHE A 37 -18.39 3.62 -8.39
CA PHE A 37 -16.96 3.30 -8.47
C PHE A 37 -16.67 1.80 -8.35
N VAL A 38 -17.62 0.99 -7.86
CA VAL A 38 -17.40 -0.44 -7.62
C VAL A 38 -17.09 -1.16 -8.94
N ASN A 39 -15.97 -1.89 -8.98
CA ASN A 39 -15.47 -2.62 -10.15
C ASN A 39 -15.25 -1.74 -11.39
N LYS A 40 -14.90 -0.48 -11.19
CA LYS A 40 -14.63 0.46 -12.29
C LYS A 40 -13.16 0.88 -12.29
N VAL A 41 -12.63 1.11 -13.48
CA VAL A 41 -11.39 1.83 -13.72
C VAL A 41 -11.72 3.28 -14.04
N VAL A 42 -11.17 4.23 -13.29
CA VAL A 42 -11.43 5.65 -13.49
C VAL A 42 -10.15 6.32 -13.97
N GLN A 43 -10.18 6.87 -15.18
CA GLN A 43 -9.06 7.60 -15.75
C GLN A 43 -9.11 9.07 -15.32
N GLY A 44 -8.00 9.59 -14.78
CA GLY A 44 -7.89 11.01 -14.42
C GLY A 44 -6.78 11.29 -13.42
N ASP A 45 -6.60 12.55 -13.07
CA ASP A 45 -5.78 12.94 -11.93
C ASP A 45 -6.41 12.41 -10.65
N CYS A 46 -5.63 11.68 -9.86
CA CYS A 46 -6.14 11.00 -8.67
C CYS A 46 -6.70 11.99 -7.62
N LEU A 47 -6.11 13.18 -7.48
CA LEU A 47 -6.58 14.20 -6.53
C LEU A 47 -7.94 14.77 -6.97
N GLU A 48 -8.16 14.94 -8.28
CA GLU A 48 -9.45 15.37 -8.82
C GLU A 48 -10.52 14.27 -8.72
N VAL A 49 -10.16 13.04 -9.11
CA VAL A 49 -11.08 11.89 -9.06
C VAL A 49 -11.55 11.63 -7.63
N MET A 50 -10.63 11.64 -6.66
CA MET A 50 -10.98 11.42 -5.27
C MET A 50 -12.01 12.40 -4.71
N GLN A 51 -12.05 13.65 -5.19
CA GLN A 51 -13.06 14.65 -4.76
C GLN A 51 -14.50 14.18 -4.99
N SER A 52 -14.73 13.32 -5.98
CA SER A 52 -16.06 12.75 -6.26
C SER A 52 -16.41 11.52 -5.41
N ILE A 53 -15.43 10.92 -4.72
CA ILE A 53 -15.66 9.77 -3.83
C ILE A 53 -16.28 10.25 -2.52
N PRO A 54 -17.34 9.59 -2.01
CA PRO A 54 -17.97 9.96 -0.75
C PRO A 54 -17.02 9.86 0.45
N ASN A 55 -17.24 10.70 1.47
CA ASN A 55 -16.47 10.65 2.70
C ASN A 55 -16.69 9.31 3.41
N LYS A 56 -15.64 8.76 4.04
CA LYS A 56 -15.71 7.56 4.90
C LYS A 56 -16.35 6.35 4.21
N SER A 57 -16.09 6.19 2.92
CA SER A 57 -16.70 5.13 2.10
C SER A 57 -15.74 4.00 1.73
N ILE A 58 -14.42 4.21 1.86
CA ILE A 58 -13.37 3.27 1.44
C ILE A 58 -12.87 2.48 2.67
N ASP A 59 -12.82 1.16 2.55
CA ASP A 59 -12.31 0.27 3.60
C ASP A 59 -10.78 0.15 3.58
N MET A 60 -10.18 0.14 2.39
CA MET A 60 -8.72 0.08 2.22
C MET A 60 -8.28 0.86 0.99
N ILE A 61 -7.17 1.56 1.13
CA ILE A 61 -6.41 2.14 0.02
C ILE A 61 -5.13 1.33 -0.10
N LEU A 62 -4.87 0.75 -1.28
CA LEU A 62 -3.61 0.12 -1.64
C LEU A 62 -3.07 0.85 -2.87
N CYS A 63 -1.90 1.47 -2.76
CA CYS A 63 -1.36 2.27 -3.84
C CYS A 63 0.16 2.19 -3.92
N ASP A 64 0.66 2.05 -5.16
CA ASP A 64 2.06 2.25 -5.51
C ASP A 64 2.21 3.69 -6.02
N LEU A 65 2.73 4.56 -5.16
CA LEU A 65 2.90 5.98 -5.48
C LEU A 65 4.13 6.20 -6.37
N PRO A 66 4.16 7.25 -7.20
CA PRO A 66 5.39 7.65 -7.89
C PRO A 66 6.42 8.18 -6.88
N TYR A 67 7.63 7.59 -6.87
CA TYR A 67 8.67 7.92 -5.89
C TYR A 67 9.56 9.09 -6.32
N GLY A 68 9.49 9.54 -7.59
CA GLY A 68 10.37 10.55 -8.17
C GLY A 68 11.81 10.06 -8.32
N THR A 69 12.02 8.78 -8.57
CA THR A 69 13.34 8.15 -8.63
C THR A 69 13.80 7.80 -10.05
N THR A 70 12.92 7.93 -11.03
CA THR A 70 13.20 7.66 -12.45
C THR A 70 13.12 8.95 -13.27
N GLN A 71 13.60 8.89 -14.54
CA GLN A 71 13.48 10.01 -15.47
C GLN A 71 12.14 10.03 -16.23
N ASN A 72 11.23 9.11 -15.91
CA ASN A 72 9.92 9.06 -16.53
C ASN A 72 9.07 10.26 -16.09
N LYS A 73 8.38 10.90 -17.03
CA LYS A 73 7.53 12.07 -16.74
C LYS A 73 6.40 11.78 -15.74
N TRP A 74 5.92 10.52 -15.71
CA TRP A 74 4.86 10.09 -14.80
C TRP A 74 5.38 9.84 -13.37
N ASP A 75 6.69 9.64 -13.18
CA ASP A 75 7.29 9.43 -11.87
C ASP A 75 7.57 10.75 -11.15
N SER A 76 6.57 11.60 -11.05
CA SER A 76 6.62 12.84 -10.29
C SER A 76 5.90 12.67 -8.95
N VAL A 77 6.58 13.04 -7.86
CA VAL A 77 6.00 12.92 -6.51
C VAL A 77 4.75 13.77 -6.40
N ILE A 78 3.65 13.14 -6.01
CA ILE A 78 2.36 13.80 -5.74
C ILE A 78 2.51 14.68 -4.49
N ASP A 79 1.83 15.82 -4.46
CA ASP A 79 1.74 16.65 -3.26
C ASP A 79 1.13 15.84 -2.10
N LEU A 80 1.99 15.42 -1.15
CA LEU A 80 1.59 14.55 -0.07
C LEU A 80 0.56 15.21 0.86
N GLN A 81 0.56 16.53 1.03
CA GLN A 81 -0.43 17.20 1.88
C GLN A 81 -1.83 17.10 1.26
N LYS A 82 -1.95 17.34 -0.04
CA LYS A 82 -3.21 17.19 -0.77
C LYS A 82 -3.67 15.74 -0.80
N LEU A 83 -2.72 14.80 -1.02
CA LEU A 83 -3.00 13.38 -1.01
C LEU A 83 -3.59 12.91 0.33
N TRP A 84 -2.95 13.30 1.45
CA TRP A 84 -3.42 12.96 2.79
C TRP A 84 -4.79 13.58 3.10
N ALA A 85 -5.06 14.80 2.66
CA ALA A 85 -6.37 15.42 2.85
C ALA A 85 -7.48 14.58 2.21
N GLU A 86 -7.27 14.06 0.98
CA GLU A 86 -8.23 13.21 0.31
C GLU A 86 -8.29 11.79 0.91
N TYR A 87 -7.15 11.17 1.20
CA TYR A 87 -7.10 9.84 1.81
C TYR A 87 -7.81 9.80 3.17
N GLU A 88 -7.54 10.77 4.06
CA GLU A 88 -8.19 10.85 5.37
C GLU A 88 -9.69 11.15 5.27
N ARG A 89 -10.11 11.85 4.21
CA ARG A 89 -11.52 12.16 3.96
C ARG A 89 -12.30 10.91 3.50
N ILE A 90 -11.76 10.15 2.54
CA ILE A 90 -12.47 9.02 1.93
C ILE A 90 -12.38 7.72 2.72
N ILE A 91 -11.26 7.51 3.45
CA ILE A 91 -11.06 6.28 4.23
C ILE A 91 -11.99 6.21 5.44
N LYS A 92 -12.54 5.05 5.75
CA LYS A 92 -13.29 4.80 6.99
C LYS A 92 -12.37 4.91 8.21
N ASP A 93 -12.92 5.19 9.38
CA ASP A 93 -12.12 5.34 10.61
C ASP A 93 -11.31 4.08 10.97
N ASN A 94 -11.84 2.91 10.66
CA ASN A 94 -11.18 1.60 10.80
C ASN A 94 -10.65 1.05 9.46
N GLY A 95 -10.49 1.90 8.46
CA GLY A 95 -9.87 1.53 7.19
C GLY A 95 -8.35 1.61 7.27
N ALA A 96 -7.67 0.91 6.36
CA ALA A 96 -6.22 0.89 6.24
C ALA A 96 -5.75 1.63 4.98
N ILE A 97 -4.65 2.36 5.08
CA ILE A 97 -3.94 2.95 3.94
C ILE A 97 -2.59 2.24 3.85
N VAL A 98 -2.36 1.58 2.73
CA VAL A 98 -1.20 0.73 2.45
C VAL A 98 -0.48 1.29 1.24
N LEU A 99 0.74 1.79 1.45
CA LEU A 99 1.50 2.48 0.41
C LEU A 99 2.87 1.85 0.26
N THR A 100 3.23 1.50 -0.98
CA THR A 100 4.60 1.09 -1.28
C THR A 100 5.51 2.30 -1.31
N SER A 101 6.77 2.08 -1.00
CA SER A 101 7.78 3.15 -0.97
C SER A 101 9.19 2.57 -1.00
N GLN A 102 10.17 3.42 -1.32
CA GLN A 102 11.57 3.02 -1.32
C GLN A 102 12.50 4.17 -0.95
N GLY A 103 13.55 3.85 -0.19
CA GLY A 103 14.66 4.76 0.11
C GLY A 103 14.22 6.05 0.80
N ILE A 104 14.68 7.20 0.29
CA ILE A 104 14.36 8.52 0.87
C ILE A 104 12.86 8.85 0.79
N PHE A 105 12.14 8.30 -0.20
CA PHE A 105 10.70 8.51 -0.32
C PHE A 105 9.96 7.86 0.86
N THR A 106 10.41 6.69 1.36
CA THR A 106 9.84 6.07 2.58
C THR A 106 9.90 7.02 3.77
N ALA A 107 11.05 7.66 4.00
CA ALA A 107 11.20 8.61 5.10
C ALA A 107 10.26 9.82 4.92
N LYS A 108 10.20 10.41 3.72
CA LYS A 108 9.31 11.54 3.43
C LYS A 108 7.84 11.17 3.62
N LEU A 109 7.44 9.98 3.16
CA LEU A 109 6.09 9.48 3.28
C LEU A 109 5.67 9.29 4.75
N ILE A 110 6.52 8.68 5.57
CA ILE A 110 6.27 8.49 7.00
C ILE A 110 6.15 9.85 7.71
N LEU A 111 7.13 10.74 7.51
CA LEU A 111 7.13 12.06 8.12
C LEU A 111 5.96 12.95 7.68
N SER A 112 5.44 12.73 6.47
CA SER A 112 4.29 13.49 5.98
C SER A 112 2.99 13.22 6.74
N ASN A 113 2.88 12.07 7.45
CA ASN A 113 1.74 11.75 8.31
C ASN A 113 2.13 10.78 9.43
N GLU A 114 3.01 11.20 10.32
CA GLU A 114 3.47 10.41 11.49
C GLU A 114 2.30 9.95 12.38
N LYS A 115 1.26 10.78 12.50
CA LYS A 115 0.10 10.49 13.34
C LYS A 115 -0.62 9.21 12.91
N LEU A 116 -0.76 8.98 11.63
CA LEU A 116 -1.44 7.81 11.08
C LEU A 116 -0.49 6.64 10.86
N PHE A 117 0.82 6.88 10.73
CA PHE A 117 1.81 5.82 10.54
C PHE A 117 1.80 4.84 11.73
N LYS A 118 1.85 3.53 11.42
CA LYS A 118 1.86 2.48 12.45
C LYS A 118 3.10 1.59 12.37
N TYR A 119 3.35 1.03 11.21
CA TYR A 119 4.50 0.16 10.94
C TYR A 119 4.75 0.05 9.44
N LYS A 120 5.87 -0.53 9.10
CA LYS A 120 6.17 -0.91 7.72
C LYS A 120 6.48 -2.40 7.64
N ILE A 121 6.23 -2.97 6.48
CA ILE A 121 6.62 -4.32 6.11
C ILE A 121 7.72 -4.19 5.06
N THR A 122 8.77 -5.00 5.15
CA THR A 122 9.83 -5.08 4.15
C THR A 122 9.46 -6.16 3.13
N TRP A 123 9.21 -5.74 1.90
CA TRP A 123 8.93 -6.64 0.80
C TRP A 123 10.22 -7.01 0.07
N ILE A 124 10.65 -8.28 0.19
CA ILE A 124 11.80 -8.81 -0.54
C ILE A 124 11.34 -9.20 -1.95
N LYS A 125 11.95 -8.61 -2.95
CA LYS A 125 11.65 -8.87 -4.37
C LYS A 125 12.34 -10.13 -4.86
N SER A 126 11.75 -10.83 -5.82
CA SER A 126 12.36 -11.99 -6.50
C SER A 126 13.65 -11.57 -7.22
N LYS A 127 13.64 -10.43 -7.92
CA LYS A 127 14.78 -9.89 -8.66
C LYS A 127 15.33 -8.61 -8.02
N SER A 128 16.64 -8.48 -8.02
CA SER A 128 17.33 -7.25 -7.60
C SER A 128 17.23 -6.18 -8.69
N THR A 129 17.16 -4.92 -8.26
CA THR A 129 17.13 -3.74 -9.14
C THR A 129 18.37 -2.87 -8.95
N ASN A 130 18.48 -1.77 -9.72
CA ASN A 130 19.59 -0.80 -9.63
C ASN A 130 20.94 -1.35 -10.16
N PHE A 131 20.91 -2.20 -11.17
CA PHE A 131 22.10 -2.87 -11.73
C PHE A 131 23.15 -1.90 -12.28
N LEU A 132 22.78 -0.71 -12.75
CA LEU A 132 23.71 0.31 -13.25
C LEU A 132 24.68 0.81 -12.16
N ASN A 133 24.31 0.66 -10.90
CA ASN A 133 25.12 1.06 -9.75
C ASN A 133 25.83 -0.11 -9.05
N ALA A 134 25.82 -1.31 -9.63
CA ALA A 134 26.37 -2.53 -9.02
C ALA A 134 27.85 -2.43 -8.59
N LYS A 135 28.63 -1.60 -9.28
CA LYS A 135 30.04 -1.34 -8.96
C LYS A 135 30.25 -0.26 -7.86
N LYS A 136 29.19 0.43 -7.45
CA LYS A 136 29.26 1.57 -6.52
C LYS A 136 28.54 1.31 -5.21
N GLN A 137 27.50 0.46 -5.23
CA GLN A 137 26.67 0.15 -4.05
C GLN A 137 25.96 -1.20 -4.24
N PRO A 138 25.49 -1.82 -3.15
CA PRO A 138 24.69 -3.04 -3.24
C PRO A 138 23.45 -2.86 -4.11
N LEU A 139 23.05 -3.93 -4.80
CA LEU A 139 21.80 -3.98 -5.53
C LEU A 139 20.61 -3.90 -4.55
N ARG A 140 19.54 -3.24 -4.98
CA ARG A 140 18.31 -3.14 -4.20
C ARG A 140 17.46 -4.39 -4.42
N LYS A 141 17.07 -5.04 -3.32
CA LYS A 141 16.24 -6.26 -3.38
C LYS A 141 15.01 -6.16 -2.49
N HIS A 142 14.68 -4.99 -1.98
CA HIS A 142 13.48 -4.79 -1.17
C HIS A 142 12.83 -3.44 -1.45
N GLU A 143 11.56 -3.37 -1.11
CA GLU A 143 10.77 -2.15 -0.97
C GLU A 143 10.06 -2.16 0.39
N ASP A 144 9.61 -1.00 0.84
CA ASP A 144 8.85 -0.85 2.05
C ASP A 144 7.34 -0.77 1.71
N ILE A 145 6.52 -1.43 2.50
CA ILE A 145 5.06 -1.27 2.49
C ILE A 145 4.68 -0.56 3.77
N CYS A 146 4.32 0.70 3.68
CA CYS A 146 3.98 1.54 4.82
C CYS A 146 2.49 1.45 5.15
N ILE A 147 2.16 1.19 6.42
CA ILE A 147 0.80 1.00 6.91
C ILE A 147 0.39 2.19 7.77
N PHE A 148 -0.73 2.81 7.39
CA PHE A 148 -1.31 3.95 8.08
C PHE A 148 -2.78 3.67 8.41
N TYR A 149 -3.20 4.02 9.61
CA TYR A 149 -4.62 3.99 9.99
C TYR A 149 -4.91 4.85 11.23
N LYS A 150 -6.17 5.23 11.40
CA LYS A 150 -6.65 6.01 12.54
C LYS A 150 -7.04 5.11 13.71
N LYS A 151 -7.89 4.12 13.46
CA LYS A 151 -8.31 3.07 14.39
C LYS A 151 -7.89 1.72 13.82
N GLN A 152 -7.64 0.75 14.68
CA GLN A 152 -7.23 -0.59 14.26
C GLN A 152 -8.18 -1.14 13.18
N PRO A 153 -7.69 -1.41 11.97
CA PRO A 153 -8.48 -2.08 10.93
C PRO A 153 -8.62 -3.57 11.23
N THR A 154 -9.44 -4.26 10.45
CA THR A 154 -9.47 -5.72 10.46
C THR A 154 -8.06 -6.24 10.17
N TYR A 155 -7.55 -7.07 11.07
CA TYR A 155 -6.27 -7.73 10.93
C TYR A 155 -6.46 -9.24 10.93
N ASN A 156 -6.13 -9.88 9.82
CA ASN A 156 -6.20 -11.31 9.65
C ASN A 156 -4.78 -11.88 9.44
N PRO A 157 -4.05 -12.22 10.52
CA PRO A 157 -2.67 -12.68 10.41
C PRO A 157 -2.62 -14.03 9.68
N GLN A 158 -1.79 -14.13 8.66
CA GLN A 158 -1.49 -15.37 7.97
C GLN A 158 -0.44 -16.12 8.79
N MET A 159 -0.90 -17.06 9.62
CA MET A 159 -0.06 -17.82 10.53
C MET A 159 0.87 -18.76 9.75
N THR A 160 2.11 -18.88 10.21
CA THR A 160 3.08 -19.85 9.68
C THR A 160 3.23 -21.04 10.63
N VAL A 161 3.61 -22.18 10.09
CA VAL A 161 3.85 -23.39 10.87
C VAL A 161 5.34 -23.50 11.23
N GLY A 162 5.63 -23.75 12.50
CA GLY A 162 6.97 -23.99 13.02
C GLY A 162 6.91 -25.10 14.08
N GLU A 163 8.07 -25.49 14.63
CA GLU A 163 8.13 -26.52 15.66
C GLU A 163 7.39 -26.08 16.94
N PRO A 164 6.55 -26.97 17.53
CA PRO A 164 5.95 -26.72 18.82
C PRO A 164 7.02 -26.52 19.92
N TYR A 165 6.73 -25.70 20.91
CA TYR A 165 7.64 -25.55 22.06
C TYR A 165 6.89 -25.26 23.36
N ASP A 166 7.55 -25.57 24.46
CA ASP A 166 7.15 -25.19 25.81
C ASP A 166 8.38 -24.57 26.52
N LYS A 167 8.30 -23.26 26.78
CA LYS A 167 9.37 -22.51 27.47
C LYS A 167 9.13 -22.37 28.97
N GLY A 168 8.06 -22.98 29.49
CA GLY A 168 7.68 -22.86 30.88
C GLY A 168 7.24 -21.45 31.28
N ILE A 169 7.28 -21.18 32.56
CA ILE A 169 6.95 -19.86 33.14
C ILE A 169 8.19 -18.98 33.09
N ARG A 170 8.12 -17.86 32.39
CA ARG A 170 9.21 -16.84 32.42
C ARG A 170 9.24 -16.21 33.80
N LYS A 171 10.36 -16.38 34.50
CA LYS A 171 10.50 -15.93 35.90
C LYS A 171 10.73 -14.42 36.04
N ASP A 172 11.30 -13.74 35.03
CA ASP A 172 11.77 -12.36 35.19
C ASP A 172 11.46 -11.54 33.93
N GLN A 173 10.44 -10.70 33.97
CA GLN A 173 10.27 -9.64 32.99
C GLN A 173 9.81 -8.33 33.64
N TYR A 174 10.27 -8.05 34.83
CA TYR A 174 10.24 -6.70 35.40
C TYR A 174 11.37 -5.86 34.77
N THR A 175 11.34 -5.68 33.48
CA THR A 175 12.14 -4.64 32.84
C THR A 175 11.22 -3.44 32.72
N GLY A 176 11.46 -2.37 33.47
CA GLY A 176 10.66 -1.14 33.39
C GLY A 176 10.51 -0.54 31.97
N SER A 177 11.15 -1.17 30.96
CA SER A 177 11.09 -0.78 29.56
C SER A 177 9.79 -1.16 28.84
N TYR A 178 9.06 -2.18 29.30
CA TYR A 178 7.85 -2.67 28.60
C TYR A 178 6.59 -2.75 29.50
N GLY A 179 6.65 -2.14 30.68
CA GLY A 179 5.58 -2.22 31.69
C GLY A 179 5.60 -3.52 32.50
N ASP A 180 4.65 -3.67 33.41
CA ASP A 180 4.54 -4.84 34.29
C ASP A 180 3.81 -5.97 33.58
N PHE A 181 4.54 -7.03 33.23
CA PHE A 181 3.95 -8.26 32.71
C PHE A 181 3.85 -9.30 33.81
N LYS A 182 2.65 -9.84 34.01
CA LYS A 182 2.48 -11.01 34.88
C LYS A 182 3.20 -12.22 34.27
N PRO A 183 3.94 -12.99 35.07
CA PRO A 183 4.56 -14.23 34.59
C PRO A 183 3.49 -15.12 33.93
N LYS A 184 3.77 -15.57 32.70
CA LYS A 184 2.87 -16.42 31.94
C LYS A 184 3.61 -17.64 31.43
N HIS A 185 2.97 -18.80 31.47
CA HIS A 185 3.46 -20.01 30.80
C HIS A 185 3.44 -19.77 29.27
N VAL A 186 4.59 -19.92 28.64
CA VAL A 186 4.76 -19.69 27.20
C VAL A 186 4.86 -21.03 26.49
N LYS A 187 3.75 -21.43 25.89
CA LYS A 187 3.63 -22.66 25.10
C LYS A 187 3.09 -22.32 23.71
N SER A 188 3.57 -23.00 22.69
CA SER A 188 3.07 -22.89 21.30
C SER A 188 2.86 -24.26 20.71
N ASN A 189 1.75 -24.43 20.00
CA ASN A 189 1.41 -25.63 19.21
C ASN A 189 2.15 -25.71 17.86
N GLY A 190 3.03 -24.75 17.58
CA GLY A 190 3.73 -24.63 16.30
C GLY A 190 3.28 -23.43 15.46
N GLU A 191 2.13 -22.84 15.74
CA GLU A 191 1.70 -21.63 15.03
C GLU A 191 2.55 -20.41 15.41
N ARG A 192 2.88 -19.60 14.40
CA ARG A 192 3.65 -18.36 14.53
C ARG A 192 2.93 -17.22 13.84
N TYR A 193 2.85 -16.09 14.49
CA TYR A 193 2.42 -14.86 13.86
C TYR A 193 3.40 -14.44 12.75
N PRO A 194 2.91 -13.84 11.66
CA PRO A 194 3.79 -13.31 10.62
C PRO A 194 4.71 -12.24 11.21
N ASN A 195 5.88 -12.10 10.63
CA ASN A 195 6.80 -11.01 10.90
C ASN A 195 6.61 -9.88 9.86
N ASP A 196 7.43 -8.85 9.96
CA ASP A 196 7.40 -7.67 9.09
C ASP A 196 8.23 -7.83 7.81
N ILE A 197 8.56 -9.04 7.42
CA ILE A 197 9.25 -9.35 6.16
C ILE A 197 8.35 -10.26 5.34
N VAL A 198 8.08 -9.87 4.09
CA VAL A 198 7.32 -10.66 3.14
C VAL A 198 8.14 -10.94 1.89
N PHE A 199 7.94 -12.10 1.33
CA PHE A 199 8.51 -12.56 0.07
C PHE A 199 7.39 -13.13 -0.78
N PHE A 200 7.28 -12.65 -2.03
CA PHE A 200 6.38 -13.22 -3.02
C PHE A 200 7.22 -13.83 -4.13
N GLU A 201 6.98 -15.11 -4.41
CA GLU A 201 7.53 -15.75 -5.61
C GLU A 201 6.84 -15.18 -6.85
N GLU A 202 7.58 -15.11 -7.96
CA GLU A 202 6.96 -14.79 -9.25
C GLU A 202 5.98 -15.90 -9.59
N GLN A 203 4.69 -15.55 -9.67
CA GLN A 203 3.69 -16.43 -10.25
C GLN A 203 3.64 -16.17 -11.75
N ASN A 204 3.65 -17.21 -12.56
CA ASN A 204 3.43 -17.06 -13.98
C ASN A 204 1.98 -16.62 -14.22
N VAL A 205 1.79 -15.66 -15.10
CA VAL A 205 0.45 -15.13 -15.46
C VAL A 205 -0.45 -16.24 -16.00
N ASP A 206 0.15 -17.29 -16.55
CA ASP A 206 -0.53 -18.48 -17.10
C ASP A 206 -1.21 -19.35 -16.03
N ASP A 207 -0.90 -19.15 -14.73
CA ASP A 207 -1.55 -19.85 -13.63
C ASP A 207 -2.95 -19.29 -13.28
N PHE A 208 -3.38 -18.23 -13.94
CA PHE A 208 -4.66 -17.53 -13.69
C PHE A 208 -5.65 -17.59 -14.88
N VAL A 209 -5.37 -18.42 -15.90
CA VAL A 209 -6.26 -18.59 -17.07
C VAL A 209 -7.05 -19.88 -17.01
#